data_8a7cc20ae1354ba5bc397544495c4dbb
#
_entry.id   8a7cc20ae1354ba5bc397544495c4dbb
#
_cell.length_a   1.000
_cell.length_b   1.000
_cell.length_c   1.000
_cell.angle_alpha   90.00
_cell.angle_beta   90.00
_cell.angle_gamma   90.00
#
_symmetry.space_group_name_H-M   'P 1'
#
loop_
_entity.id
_entity.type
_entity.pdbx_description
1 polymer ?
#
loop_
_entity_poly.entity_id
_entity_poly.type
_entity_poly.pdbx_seq_one_letter_code
_entity_poly.pdbx_strand_id
1 'polypeptide(L)'
;MRITEVENSEEKAAIVKEVLADLPEWFGLPDSTQAYIDESRELPLWAAFDNEKLLGFVTLKETSNSTTEIHCMGVKKAYHHQGIGKALQSALEESVAGKYDFLQVKTVDEGHYDEYDATIRFYESVGFKRLEVFPTLWDEWNPCLVMVKYVG
;
A
#
# COMPACT_ATOMS: atom_id res chain seq x y z
N MET A 1 -11.66 12.89 -10.19
CA MET A 1 -11.08 12.11 -9.06
C MET A 1 -10.43 13.04 -8.07
N ARG A 2 -10.58 12.74 -6.79
CA ARG A 2 -10.05 13.54 -5.69
C ARG A 2 -9.24 12.63 -4.77
N ILE A 3 -8.01 13.04 -4.44
CA ILE A 3 -7.18 12.37 -3.42
C ILE A 3 -7.22 13.24 -2.18
N THR A 4 -7.57 12.67 -1.04
CA THR A 4 -7.67 13.39 0.22
C THR A 4 -7.05 12.61 1.37
N GLU A 5 -6.40 13.31 2.30
CA GLU A 5 -5.95 12.70 3.54
C GLU A 5 -7.15 12.61 4.50
N VAL A 6 -7.36 11.43 5.08
CA VAL A 6 -8.48 11.15 5.98
C VAL A 6 -7.93 11.08 7.41
N GLU A 7 -8.50 11.84 8.33
CA GLU A 7 -7.99 11.94 9.70
C GLU A 7 -8.83 11.19 10.73
N ASN A 8 -10.12 10.99 10.48
CA ASN A 8 -11.02 10.30 11.42
C ASN A 8 -10.69 8.80 11.46
N SER A 9 -10.38 8.28 12.65
CA SER A 9 -9.96 6.89 12.84
C SER A 9 -10.99 5.85 12.36
N GLU A 10 -12.26 6.07 12.64
CA GLU A 10 -13.32 5.13 12.24
C GLU A 10 -13.57 5.19 10.74
N GLU A 11 -13.47 6.36 10.14
CA GLU A 11 -13.58 6.51 8.68
C GLU A 11 -12.42 5.80 7.98
N LYS A 12 -11.20 5.93 8.52
CA LYS A 12 -10.03 5.21 7.98
C LYS A 12 -10.25 3.69 7.98
N ALA A 13 -10.69 3.16 9.12
CA ALA A 13 -10.96 1.73 9.24
C ALA A 13 -12.06 1.26 8.27
N ALA A 14 -13.10 2.04 8.10
CA ALA A 14 -14.19 1.72 7.18
C ALA A 14 -13.71 1.71 5.72
N ILE A 15 -12.85 2.66 5.34
CA ILE A 15 -12.26 2.74 4.00
C ILE A 15 -11.42 1.49 3.71
N VAL A 16 -10.53 1.13 4.63
CA VAL A 16 -9.67 -0.05 4.47
C VAL A 16 -10.52 -1.32 4.34
N LYS A 17 -11.50 -1.49 5.22
CA LYS A 17 -12.40 -2.64 5.19
C LYS A 17 -13.12 -2.77 3.85
N GLU A 18 -13.68 -1.68 3.33
CA GLU A 18 -14.42 -1.69 2.08
C GLU A 18 -13.54 -2.07 0.89
N VAL A 19 -12.35 -1.48 0.80
CA VAL A 19 -11.44 -1.74 -0.33
C VAL A 19 -10.88 -3.16 -0.26
N LEU A 20 -10.42 -3.61 0.91
CA LEU A 20 -9.83 -4.95 1.03
C LEU A 20 -10.86 -6.06 0.78
N ALA A 21 -12.13 -5.84 1.11
CA ALA A 21 -13.20 -6.80 0.80
C ALA A 21 -13.37 -7.02 -0.71
N ASP A 22 -13.00 -6.04 -1.53
CA ASP A 22 -13.04 -6.12 -2.99
C ASP A 22 -11.81 -6.83 -3.58
N LEU A 23 -10.80 -7.11 -2.76
CA LEU A 23 -9.48 -7.61 -3.19
C LEU A 23 -9.09 -8.92 -2.49
N PRO A 24 -9.95 -9.96 -2.49
CA PRO A 24 -9.62 -11.21 -1.79
C PRO A 24 -8.40 -11.93 -2.37
N GLU A 25 -8.03 -11.69 -3.63
CA GLU A 25 -6.87 -12.28 -4.27
C GLU A 25 -5.56 -11.84 -3.63
N TRP A 26 -5.52 -10.61 -3.08
CA TRP A 26 -4.35 -10.05 -2.37
C TRP A 26 -4.48 -10.14 -0.86
N PHE A 27 -5.71 -10.08 -0.33
CA PHE A 27 -6.01 -9.98 1.09
C PHE A 27 -6.96 -11.09 1.54
N GLY A 28 -6.60 -12.34 1.22
CA GLY A 28 -7.45 -13.50 1.49
C GLY A 28 -7.33 -14.08 2.89
N LEU A 29 -6.37 -13.62 3.70
CA LEU A 29 -6.17 -14.11 5.07
C LEU A 29 -6.93 -13.20 6.06
N PRO A 30 -8.01 -13.69 6.71
CA PRO A 30 -8.86 -12.83 7.55
C PRO A 30 -8.13 -12.12 8.68
N ASP A 31 -7.18 -12.80 9.34
CA ASP A 31 -6.43 -12.20 10.45
C ASP A 31 -5.53 -11.06 9.97
N SER A 32 -4.85 -11.24 8.85
CA SER A 32 -4.00 -10.19 8.26
C SER A 32 -4.83 -9.00 7.81
N THR A 33 -5.97 -9.27 7.18
CA THR A 33 -6.89 -8.22 6.74
C THR A 33 -7.41 -7.42 7.93
N GLN A 34 -7.80 -8.09 9.01
CA GLN A 34 -8.28 -7.41 10.21
C GLN A 34 -7.18 -6.56 10.85
N ALA A 35 -5.94 -7.03 10.83
CA ALA A 35 -4.80 -6.26 11.33
C ALA A 35 -4.61 -4.96 10.53
N TYR A 36 -4.70 -5.00 9.20
CA TYR A 36 -4.63 -3.79 8.38
C TYR A 36 -5.75 -2.79 8.71
N ILE A 37 -6.97 -3.28 8.91
CA ILE A 37 -8.12 -2.45 9.29
C ILE A 37 -7.85 -1.76 10.64
N ASP A 38 -7.45 -2.54 11.65
CA ASP A 38 -7.23 -2.04 13.00
C ASP A 38 -6.07 -1.06 13.08
N GLU A 39 -4.95 -1.38 12.44
CA GLU A 39 -3.76 -0.53 12.43
C GLU A 39 -3.99 0.79 11.69
N SER A 40 -4.86 0.81 10.69
CA SER A 40 -5.13 2.00 9.89
C SER A 40 -5.66 3.17 10.72
N ARG A 41 -6.30 2.88 11.84
CA ARG A 41 -6.86 3.92 12.74
C ARG A 41 -5.79 4.89 13.24
N GLU A 42 -4.55 4.41 13.39
CA GLU A 42 -3.44 5.17 13.94
C GLU A 42 -2.43 5.64 12.88
N LEU A 43 -2.67 5.33 11.60
CA LEU A 43 -1.73 5.64 10.53
C LEU A 43 -2.25 6.73 9.60
N PRO A 44 -1.36 7.54 9.01
CA PRO A 44 -1.76 8.43 7.92
C PRO A 44 -2.39 7.63 6.78
N LEU A 45 -3.49 8.12 6.24
CA LEU A 45 -4.21 7.46 5.16
C LEU A 45 -4.67 8.48 4.12
N TRP A 46 -4.43 8.17 2.86
CA TRP A 46 -4.96 8.92 1.71
C TRP A 46 -5.97 8.04 0.99
N ALA A 47 -7.08 8.63 0.59
CA ALA A 47 -8.13 7.93 -0.14
C ALA A 47 -8.44 8.64 -1.45
N ALA A 48 -8.81 7.85 -2.45
CA ALA A 48 -9.23 8.34 -3.76
C ALA A 48 -10.73 8.20 -3.89
N PHE A 49 -11.39 9.30 -4.29
CA PHE A 49 -12.83 9.34 -4.50
C PHE A 49 -13.17 9.89 -5.90
N ASP A 50 -14.26 9.38 -6.46
CA ASP A 50 -14.95 9.98 -7.60
C ASP A 50 -16.33 10.38 -7.11
N ASN A 51 -16.55 11.69 -6.86
CA ASN A 51 -17.68 12.20 -6.10
C ASN A 51 -17.71 11.52 -4.72
N GLU A 52 -18.80 10.81 -4.38
CA GLU A 52 -18.91 10.09 -3.10
C GLU A 52 -18.40 8.65 -3.18
N LYS A 53 -17.95 8.21 -4.35
CA LYS A 53 -17.53 6.81 -4.57
C LYS A 53 -16.09 6.61 -4.18
N LEU A 54 -15.84 5.67 -3.27
CA LEU A 54 -14.49 5.27 -2.85
C LEU A 54 -13.85 4.39 -3.92
N LEU A 55 -12.64 4.76 -4.36
CA LEU A 55 -11.89 4.03 -5.38
C LEU A 55 -10.73 3.22 -4.83
N GLY A 56 -10.06 3.74 -3.81
CA GLY A 56 -8.88 3.09 -3.23
C GLY A 56 -8.29 3.91 -2.10
N PHE A 57 -7.21 3.37 -1.50
CA PHE A 57 -6.50 4.02 -0.39
C PHE A 57 -5.03 3.62 -0.34
N VAL A 58 -4.26 4.35 0.46
CA VAL A 58 -2.90 3.98 0.85
C VAL A 58 -2.64 4.43 2.28
N THR A 59 -1.96 3.60 3.08
CA THR A 59 -1.54 3.93 4.45
C THR A 59 -0.03 3.96 4.55
N LEU A 60 0.48 4.82 5.44
CA LEU A 60 1.91 5.06 5.65
C LEU A 60 2.28 4.69 7.08
N LYS A 61 3.45 4.06 7.24
CA LYS A 61 3.98 3.71 8.56
C LYS A 61 5.44 4.12 8.66
N GLU A 62 5.83 4.81 9.75
CA GLU A 62 7.24 5.07 10.03
C GLU A 62 7.89 3.80 10.55
N THR A 63 9.02 3.41 9.95
CA THR A 63 9.76 2.21 10.36
C THR A 63 11.06 2.54 11.08
N SER A 64 11.61 3.73 10.81
CA SER A 64 12.80 4.25 11.50
C SER A 64 12.83 5.78 11.34
N ASN A 65 13.87 6.43 11.89
CA ASN A 65 14.04 7.87 11.72
C ASN A 65 14.29 8.28 10.27
N SER A 66 14.76 7.37 9.43
CA SER A 66 15.11 7.66 8.03
C SER A 66 14.16 7.02 7.02
N THR A 67 13.26 6.14 7.43
CA THR A 67 12.48 5.31 6.51
C THR A 67 11.00 5.24 6.88
N THR A 68 10.17 5.39 5.88
CA THR A 68 8.73 5.11 5.97
C THR A 68 8.37 3.94 5.05
N GLU A 69 7.21 3.35 5.28
CA GLU A 69 6.74 2.19 4.53
C GLU A 69 5.33 2.40 4.03
N ILE A 70 5.07 1.99 2.79
CA ILE A 70 3.70 1.81 2.34
C ILE A 70 3.17 0.60 3.09
N HIS A 71 2.34 0.85 4.12
CA HIS A 71 1.85 -0.18 5.00
C HIS A 71 0.81 -1.06 4.32
N CYS A 72 -0.14 -0.44 3.64
CA CYS A 72 -1.17 -1.14 2.88
C CYS A 72 -1.66 -0.23 1.77
N MET A 73 -1.98 -0.81 0.62
CA MET A 73 -2.50 -0.05 -0.51
C MET A 73 -3.47 -0.94 -1.29
N GLY A 74 -4.59 -0.38 -1.68
CA GLY A 74 -5.54 -1.09 -2.51
C GLY A 74 -6.35 -0.15 -3.38
N VAL A 75 -6.65 -0.61 -4.60
CA VAL A 75 -7.58 0.05 -5.53
C VAL A 75 -8.60 -0.99 -5.91
N LYS A 76 -9.89 -0.67 -5.81
CA LYS A 76 -10.97 -1.61 -6.18
C LYS A 76 -10.80 -2.08 -7.62
N LYS A 77 -11.09 -3.36 -7.87
CA LYS A 77 -10.84 -4.00 -9.17
C LYS A 77 -11.45 -3.26 -10.35
N ALA A 78 -12.65 -2.72 -10.19
CA ALA A 78 -13.34 -1.99 -11.26
C ALA A 78 -12.57 -0.75 -11.74
N TYR A 79 -11.62 -0.27 -10.95
CA TYR A 79 -10.89 0.98 -11.22
C TYR A 79 -9.39 0.76 -11.48
N HIS A 80 -8.95 -0.50 -11.65
CA HIS A 80 -7.56 -0.81 -11.99
C HIS A 80 -7.20 -0.22 -13.36
N HIS A 81 -5.90 0.05 -13.56
CA HIS A 81 -5.33 0.58 -14.81
C HIS A 81 -5.86 1.96 -15.22
N GLN A 82 -6.31 2.77 -14.25
CA GLN A 82 -6.80 4.13 -14.48
C GLN A 82 -5.94 5.21 -13.82
N GLY A 83 -4.75 4.83 -13.33
CA GLY A 83 -3.82 5.78 -12.71
C GLY A 83 -4.14 6.13 -11.25
N ILE A 84 -5.10 5.45 -10.62
CA ILE A 84 -5.50 5.76 -9.23
C ILE A 84 -4.41 5.38 -8.24
N GLY A 85 -3.83 4.19 -8.40
CA GLY A 85 -2.71 3.75 -7.55
C GLY A 85 -1.53 4.70 -7.63
N LYS A 86 -1.20 5.16 -8.82
CA LYS A 86 -0.12 6.12 -9.05
C LYS A 86 -0.41 7.46 -8.38
N ALA A 87 -1.66 7.93 -8.45
CA ALA A 87 -2.06 9.19 -7.80
C ALA A 87 -2.01 9.09 -6.28
N LEU A 88 -2.43 7.97 -5.71
CA LEU A 88 -2.34 7.71 -4.27
C LEU A 88 -0.88 7.69 -3.82
N GLN A 89 -0.03 6.97 -4.54
CA GLN A 89 1.39 6.88 -4.23
C GLN A 89 2.07 8.25 -4.33
N SER A 90 1.71 9.07 -5.31
CA SER A 90 2.26 10.43 -5.43
C SER A 90 1.88 11.31 -4.25
N ALA A 91 0.64 11.25 -3.79
CA ALA A 91 0.19 12.03 -2.63
C ALA A 91 0.95 11.62 -1.36
N LEU A 92 1.11 10.32 -1.14
CA LEU A 92 1.89 9.80 -0.01
C LEU A 92 3.36 10.24 -0.11
N GLU A 93 3.97 10.12 -1.28
CA GLU A 93 5.37 10.48 -1.49
C GLU A 93 5.62 11.97 -1.24
N GLU A 94 4.72 12.86 -1.66
CA GLU A 94 4.80 14.28 -1.36
C GLU A 94 4.87 14.55 0.15
N SER A 95 4.16 13.75 0.93
CA SER A 95 4.13 13.94 2.40
C SER A 95 5.44 13.59 3.07
N VAL A 96 6.29 12.76 2.46
CA VAL A 96 7.55 12.28 3.04
C VAL A 96 8.79 12.82 2.34
N ALA A 97 8.66 13.39 1.16
CA ALA A 97 9.79 13.92 0.38
C ALA A 97 10.56 14.97 1.18
N GLY A 98 11.88 14.79 1.30
CA GLY A 98 12.75 15.67 2.08
C GLY A 98 12.66 15.52 3.60
N LYS A 99 11.73 14.69 4.11
CA LYS A 99 11.58 14.43 5.55
C LYS A 99 12.17 13.09 5.95
N TYR A 100 12.16 12.13 5.02
CA TYR A 100 12.75 10.80 5.19
C TYR A 100 13.67 10.54 4.00
N ASP A 101 14.64 9.65 4.18
CA ASP A 101 15.53 9.27 3.09
C ASP A 101 14.88 8.22 2.19
N PHE A 102 14.16 7.26 2.79
CA PHE A 102 13.65 6.11 2.06
C PHE A 102 12.16 5.89 2.27
N LEU A 103 11.53 5.44 1.20
CA LEU A 103 10.19 4.87 1.22
C LEU A 103 10.34 3.42 0.79
N GLN A 104 9.80 2.48 1.58
CA GLN A 104 9.88 1.06 1.26
C GLN A 104 8.50 0.44 1.15
N VAL A 105 8.44 -0.74 0.55
CA VAL A 105 7.24 -1.58 0.50
C VAL A 105 7.66 -3.04 0.55
N LYS A 106 6.83 -3.88 1.17
CA LYS A 106 7.00 -5.33 1.22
C LYS A 106 5.90 -5.99 0.40
N THR A 107 6.29 -6.93 -0.43
CA THR A 107 5.34 -7.68 -1.26
C THR A 107 5.84 -9.12 -1.44
N VAL A 108 4.97 -10.01 -1.91
CA VAL A 108 5.40 -11.38 -2.21
C VAL A 108 6.33 -11.38 -3.41
N ASP A 109 7.45 -12.12 -3.31
CA ASP A 109 8.45 -12.20 -4.36
C ASP A 109 7.87 -12.72 -5.68
N GLU A 110 8.55 -12.39 -6.77
CA GLU A 110 8.13 -12.73 -8.13
C GLU A 110 8.04 -14.24 -8.34
N GLY A 111 7.07 -14.65 -9.16
CA GLY A 111 6.97 -16.02 -9.62
C GLY A 111 6.06 -16.91 -8.78
N HIS A 112 5.39 -16.39 -7.76
CA HIS A 112 4.50 -17.17 -6.90
C HIS A 112 3.01 -16.92 -7.20
N TYR A 113 2.63 -15.66 -7.46
CA TYR A 113 1.25 -15.27 -7.74
C TYR A 113 1.22 -14.17 -8.80
N ASP A 114 0.40 -14.31 -9.82
CA ASP A 114 0.28 -13.32 -10.90
C ASP A 114 -0.13 -11.95 -10.37
N GLU A 115 -1.02 -11.91 -9.36
CA GLU A 115 -1.49 -10.68 -8.74
C GLU A 115 -0.35 -9.89 -8.10
N TYR A 116 0.57 -10.59 -7.42
CA TYR A 116 1.72 -9.95 -6.79
C TYR A 116 2.81 -9.60 -7.79
N ASP A 117 2.96 -10.36 -8.87
CA ASP A 117 3.86 -9.99 -9.96
C ASP A 117 3.44 -8.67 -10.60
N ALA A 118 2.14 -8.45 -10.77
CA ALA A 118 1.60 -7.19 -11.25
C ALA A 118 1.86 -6.04 -10.27
N THR A 119 1.78 -6.32 -8.96
CA THR A 119 2.08 -5.36 -7.91
C THR A 119 3.54 -4.92 -7.96
N ILE A 120 4.47 -5.86 -8.14
CA ILE A 120 5.91 -5.55 -8.28
C ILE A 120 6.12 -4.62 -9.47
N ARG A 121 5.52 -4.93 -10.62
CA ARG A 121 5.62 -4.10 -11.82
C ARG A 121 5.07 -2.69 -11.58
N PHE A 122 3.98 -2.58 -10.82
CA PHE A 122 3.44 -1.29 -10.44
C PHE A 122 4.46 -0.47 -9.65
N TYR A 123 5.05 -1.05 -8.61
CA TYR A 123 6.04 -0.33 -7.78
C TYR A 123 7.28 0.03 -8.58
N GLU A 124 7.75 -0.84 -9.46
CA GLU A 124 8.87 -0.49 -10.35
C GLU A 124 8.51 0.69 -11.26
N SER A 125 7.28 0.75 -11.74
CA SER A 125 6.82 1.83 -12.62
C SER A 125 6.77 3.20 -11.94
N VAL A 126 6.66 3.24 -10.61
CA VAL A 126 6.67 4.49 -9.84
C VAL A 126 8.02 4.74 -9.14
N GLY A 127 9.06 4.01 -9.52
CA GLY A 127 10.43 4.32 -9.13
C GLY A 127 11.05 3.47 -8.03
N PHE A 128 10.35 2.45 -7.54
CA PHE A 128 10.92 1.54 -6.54
C PHE A 128 11.91 0.58 -7.19
N LYS A 129 12.93 0.20 -6.44
CA LYS A 129 13.92 -0.80 -6.82
C LYS A 129 13.87 -1.97 -5.85
N ARG A 130 14.21 -3.16 -6.33
CA ARG A 130 14.28 -4.35 -5.48
C ARG A 130 15.49 -4.26 -4.58
N LEU A 131 15.27 -4.36 -3.27
CA LEU A 131 16.38 -4.34 -2.31
C LEU A 131 16.85 -5.75 -2.00
N GLU A 132 15.95 -6.60 -1.51
CA GLU A 132 16.33 -7.94 -1.05
C GLU A 132 15.10 -8.81 -0.86
N VAL A 133 15.26 -10.13 -1.04
CA VAL A 133 14.22 -11.11 -0.70
C VAL A 133 14.56 -11.70 0.66
N PHE A 134 13.57 -11.71 1.56
CA PHE A 134 13.65 -12.34 2.87
C PHE A 134 12.75 -13.58 2.86
N PRO A 135 13.32 -14.78 2.66
CA PRO A 135 12.52 -15.98 2.35
C PRO A 135 11.56 -16.41 3.46
N THR A 136 11.89 -16.09 4.71
CA THR A 136 11.14 -16.57 5.87
C THR A 136 10.63 -15.46 6.78
N LEU A 137 10.59 -14.21 6.30
CA LEU A 137 10.12 -13.08 7.08
C LEU A 137 8.65 -13.26 7.51
N TRP A 138 7.80 -13.68 6.58
CA TRP A 138 6.39 -13.94 6.82
C TRP A 138 6.15 -15.41 7.14
N ASP A 139 6.35 -16.27 6.14
CA ASP A 139 6.25 -17.73 6.25
C ASP A 139 7.03 -18.38 5.12
N GLU A 140 7.16 -19.71 5.13
CA GLU A 140 7.97 -20.43 4.13
C GLU A 140 7.34 -20.46 2.73
N TRP A 141 6.02 -20.16 2.63
CA TRP A 141 5.28 -20.21 1.36
C TRP A 141 5.31 -18.89 0.62
N ASN A 142 5.55 -17.78 1.33
CA ASN A 142 5.46 -16.43 0.79
C ASN A 142 6.76 -15.66 1.08
N PRO A 143 7.80 -15.84 0.22
CA PRO A 143 9.03 -15.05 0.36
C PRO A 143 8.71 -13.56 0.23
N CYS A 144 9.31 -12.75 1.09
CA CYS A 144 9.07 -11.30 1.13
C CYS A 144 10.11 -10.56 0.31
N LEU A 145 9.68 -9.87 -0.73
CA LEU A 145 10.52 -8.92 -1.46
C LEU A 145 10.35 -7.54 -0.83
N VAL A 146 11.46 -6.94 -0.40
CA VAL A 146 11.48 -5.54 0.03
C VAL A 146 11.91 -4.70 -1.16
N MET A 147 11.12 -3.67 -1.48
CA MET A 147 11.43 -2.70 -2.51
C MET A 147 11.60 -1.33 -1.86
N VAL A 148 12.47 -0.49 -2.42
CA VAL A 148 12.85 0.78 -1.81
C VAL A 148 12.97 1.88 -2.85
N LYS A 149 12.67 3.11 -2.42
CA LYS A 149 12.82 4.32 -3.23
C LYS A 149 13.45 5.42 -2.37
N TYR A 150 14.46 6.11 -2.92
CA TYR A 150 15.03 7.28 -2.25
C TYR A 150 14.07 8.47 -2.43
N VAL A 151 13.72 9.14 -1.33
CA VAL A 151 12.78 10.28 -1.31
C VAL A 151 13.35 11.50 -0.59
N GLY A 152 14.60 11.43 -0.20
CA GLY A 152 15.31 12.51 0.49
C GLY A 152 15.58 13.73 -0.35
#